data_b9e61fbfbf4bfdd4996ed5c6b1cc3603
#
_entry.id   b9e61fbfbf4bfdd4996ed5c6b1cc3603
#
_cell.length_a   1.000
_cell.length_b   1.000
_cell.length_c   1.000
_cell.angle_alpha   90.00
_cell.angle_beta   90.00
_cell.angle_gamma   90.00
#
_symmetry.space_group_name_H-M   'P 1'
#
loop_
_entity.id
_entity.type
_entity.pdbx_description
1 polymer ?
#
loop_
_entity_poly.entity_id
_entity_poly.type
_entity_poly.pdbx_seq_one_letter_code
_entity_poly.pdbx_strand_id
1 'polypeptide(L)'
;VLKRSTLQRHLFQAGFGKKQMKQYVEAKVTSAGRFVKPHRMMLLQADIKYALKLPIGRNGKMIQTYLSAAIDDCTRFVVASGFYAHQEASIVEDTLHQAILTYGKPVALYVDNGKQYTSVQLTKICAKLGIRLMHCKPYVAKSKGKIEKFNHFVNAFIAEAKAARIKTLEALNHLWRVWLEAYYHDKPHDALGEGVSPKMAFNRDSRSLTFLDFNLVAEAFLHHEQRRVDKGGCISFKGRKYEVGLSLIGATVTIAFDPLQDETLTITYRDMAAFESKPLAIGEFCRKTPKVPEHLLPTEPESSRFLDDLEKKYDQEKRQVANAISFGTYKKAVTDH
;
A
#
# COMPACT_ATOMS: atom_id res chain seq x y z
N VAL A 1 -13.14 -44.46 32.84
CA VAL A 1 -12.45 -43.53 31.91
C VAL A 1 -12.15 -44.30 30.63
N LEU A 2 -12.70 -43.88 29.49
CA LEU A 2 -12.43 -44.48 28.18
C LEU A 2 -10.98 -44.26 27.75
N LYS A 3 -10.28 -45.32 27.36
CA LYS A 3 -8.93 -45.20 26.80
C LYS A 3 -8.96 -44.45 25.44
N ARG A 4 -7.96 -43.67 25.18
CA ARG A 4 -7.82 -42.89 23.91
C ARG A 4 -7.96 -43.77 22.65
N SER A 5 -7.40 -44.96 22.66
CA SER A 5 -7.48 -45.94 21.58
C SER A 5 -8.92 -46.44 21.32
N THR A 6 -9.69 -46.66 22.38
CA THR A 6 -11.10 -47.05 22.28
C THR A 6 -11.93 -45.94 21.68
N LEU A 7 -11.73 -44.69 22.13
CA LEU A 7 -12.40 -43.51 21.56
C LEU A 7 -12.05 -43.32 20.08
N GLN A 8 -10.77 -43.45 19.70
CA GLN A 8 -10.34 -43.32 18.30
C GLN A 8 -10.97 -44.41 17.42
N ARG A 9 -11.10 -45.64 17.91
CA ARG A 9 -11.76 -46.74 17.18
C ARG A 9 -13.23 -46.43 16.94
N HIS A 10 -13.96 -45.96 17.95
CA HIS A 10 -15.38 -45.61 17.82
C HIS A 10 -15.56 -44.41 16.84
N LEU A 11 -14.71 -43.37 16.94
CA LEU A 11 -14.75 -42.27 16.01
C LEU A 11 -14.47 -42.72 14.58
N PHE A 12 -13.52 -43.64 14.38
CA PHE A 12 -13.23 -44.19 13.06
C PHE A 12 -14.41 -45.01 12.51
N GLN A 13 -15.04 -45.87 13.33
CA GLN A 13 -16.23 -46.65 12.95
C GLN A 13 -17.42 -45.75 12.62
N ALA A 14 -17.57 -44.61 13.30
CA ALA A 14 -18.61 -43.62 13.05
C ALA A 14 -18.28 -42.64 11.88
N GLY A 15 -17.18 -42.84 11.15
CA GLY A 15 -16.82 -41.97 10.02
C GLY A 15 -16.07 -40.70 10.38
N PHE A 16 -15.74 -40.49 11.67
CA PHE A 16 -15.03 -39.31 12.16
C PHE A 16 -13.51 -39.50 12.30
N GLY A 17 -12.94 -40.52 11.65
CA GLY A 17 -11.50 -40.71 11.61
C GLY A 17 -10.83 -39.56 10.84
N LYS A 18 -9.60 -39.17 11.26
CA LYS A 18 -8.85 -38.04 10.68
C LYS A 18 -8.78 -38.08 9.14
N LYS A 19 -8.56 -39.28 8.57
CA LYS A 19 -8.53 -39.46 7.11
C LYS A 19 -9.93 -39.32 6.48
N GLN A 20 -10.96 -39.92 7.12
CA GLN A 20 -12.34 -39.87 6.65
C GLN A 20 -12.89 -38.44 6.67
N MET A 21 -12.64 -37.70 7.76
CA MET A 21 -13.01 -36.28 7.84
C MET A 21 -12.28 -35.43 6.80
N LYS A 22 -10.99 -35.70 6.55
CA LYS A 22 -10.24 -35.03 5.50
C LYS A 22 -10.84 -35.32 4.11
N GLN A 23 -11.14 -36.56 3.80
CA GLN A 23 -11.78 -36.98 2.55
C GLN A 23 -13.17 -36.35 2.39
N TYR A 24 -13.97 -36.31 3.47
CA TYR A 24 -15.29 -35.67 3.46
C TYR A 24 -15.22 -34.17 3.19
N VAL A 25 -14.25 -33.45 3.79
CA VAL A 25 -14.01 -32.03 3.53
C VAL A 25 -13.50 -31.82 2.11
N GLU A 26 -12.57 -32.66 1.66
CA GLU A 26 -12.04 -32.61 0.29
C GLU A 26 -13.10 -32.94 -0.78
N ALA A 27 -14.04 -33.85 -0.50
CA ALA A 27 -15.15 -34.17 -1.40
C ALA A 27 -16.21 -33.03 -1.46
N LYS A 28 -16.39 -32.28 -0.38
CA LYS A 28 -17.26 -31.08 -0.37
C LYS A 28 -16.62 -29.86 -1.03
N VAL A 29 -15.28 -29.79 -1.05
CA VAL A 29 -14.59 -28.76 -1.82
C VAL A 29 -14.71 -29.17 -3.29
N THR A 30 -15.70 -28.61 -3.97
CA THR A 30 -15.79 -28.65 -5.43
C THR A 30 -14.39 -28.43 -5.98
N SER A 31 -13.90 -29.39 -6.78
CA SER A 31 -12.56 -29.36 -7.34
C SER A 31 -12.30 -27.97 -7.92
N ALA A 32 -11.34 -27.25 -7.34
CA ALA A 32 -10.87 -26.04 -7.98
C ALA A 32 -10.33 -26.46 -9.34
N GLY A 33 -11.11 -26.18 -10.40
CA GLY A 33 -10.75 -26.56 -11.73
C GLY A 33 -9.37 -26.01 -12.04
N ARG A 34 -8.47 -26.87 -12.52
CA ARG A 34 -7.21 -26.41 -13.10
C ARG A 34 -7.56 -25.52 -14.27
N PHE A 35 -7.14 -24.26 -14.24
CA PHE A 35 -7.35 -23.33 -15.34
C PHE A 35 -6.01 -22.90 -15.91
N VAL A 36 -5.96 -22.67 -17.22
CA VAL A 36 -4.85 -22.04 -17.91
C VAL A 36 -5.46 -20.96 -18.80
N LYS A 37 -4.93 -19.76 -18.73
CA LYS A 37 -5.34 -18.69 -19.64
C LYS A 37 -4.80 -19.00 -21.05
N PRO A 38 -5.56 -18.67 -22.11
CA PRO A 38 -5.15 -18.99 -23.47
C PRO A 38 -3.96 -18.16 -23.96
N HIS A 39 -3.73 -16.95 -23.42
CA HIS A 39 -2.70 -16.05 -23.87
C HIS A 39 -1.92 -15.41 -22.71
N ARG A 40 -0.69 -14.96 -23.03
CA ARG A 40 0.17 -14.19 -22.11
C ARG A 40 -0.51 -12.92 -21.62
N MET A 41 -0.12 -12.47 -20.43
CA MET A 41 -0.60 -11.26 -19.75
C MET A 41 -2.13 -11.21 -19.53
N MET A 42 -2.85 -12.31 -19.70
CA MET A 42 -4.27 -12.40 -19.31
C MET A 42 -4.44 -12.58 -17.82
N LEU A 43 -3.49 -13.24 -17.15
CA LEU A 43 -3.49 -13.42 -15.70
C LEU A 43 -2.07 -13.53 -15.19
N LEU A 44 -1.69 -12.66 -14.30
CA LEU A 44 -0.48 -12.82 -13.49
C LEU A 44 -0.83 -13.45 -12.15
N GLN A 45 -0.07 -14.42 -11.70
CA GLN A 45 -0.10 -14.94 -10.34
C GLN A 45 1.06 -14.34 -9.57
N ALA A 46 0.78 -13.65 -8.47
CA ALA A 46 1.81 -13.07 -7.62
C ALA A 46 1.86 -13.75 -6.24
N ASP A 47 3.07 -13.85 -5.71
CA ASP A 47 3.34 -14.44 -4.41
C ASP A 47 4.59 -13.83 -3.76
N ILE A 48 4.62 -13.87 -2.42
CA ILE A 48 5.77 -13.47 -1.64
C ILE A 48 6.33 -14.70 -0.94
N LYS A 49 7.61 -14.98 -1.16
CA LYS A 49 8.31 -16.11 -0.58
C LYS A 49 9.41 -15.66 0.38
N TYR A 50 9.46 -16.29 1.55
CA TYR A 50 10.60 -16.16 2.47
C TYR A 50 11.86 -16.70 1.82
N ALA A 51 12.95 -15.93 1.87
CA ALA A 51 14.23 -16.30 1.29
C ALA A 51 15.33 -16.46 2.38
N LEU A 52 16.56 -16.09 2.09
CA LEU A 52 17.66 -16.18 3.04
C LEU A 52 17.75 -14.92 3.91
N LYS A 53 18.48 -15.02 5.03
CA LYS A 53 18.84 -13.87 5.85
C LYS A 53 20.18 -13.31 5.38
N LEU A 54 20.28 -11.99 5.28
CA LEU A 54 21.50 -11.27 4.90
C LEU A 54 21.97 -10.36 6.04
N PRO A 55 23.28 -10.12 6.21
CA PRO A 55 23.86 -9.25 7.24
C PRO A 55 23.77 -7.77 6.84
N ILE A 56 22.59 -7.30 6.44
CA ILE A 56 22.35 -5.95 5.89
C ILE A 56 21.73 -4.99 6.89
N GLY A 57 21.44 -5.45 8.11
CA GLY A 57 20.94 -4.59 9.18
C GLY A 57 22.07 -3.79 9.85
N ARG A 58 21.68 -2.82 10.71
CA ARG A 58 22.64 -2.02 11.49
C ARG A 58 23.61 -2.95 12.24
N ASN A 59 24.91 -2.67 12.16
CA ASN A 59 25.99 -3.47 12.74
C ASN A 59 26.04 -4.93 12.26
N GLY A 60 25.68 -5.21 11.00
CA GLY A 60 25.70 -6.55 10.44
C GLY A 60 24.58 -7.47 10.93
N LYS A 61 23.52 -6.93 11.52
CA LYS A 61 22.35 -7.69 11.94
C LYS A 61 21.75 -8.46 10.75
N MET A 62 21.45 -9.73 10.98
CA MET A 62 20.81 -10.58 9.97
C MET A 62 19.38 -10.17 9.74
N ILE A 63 19.05 -9.72 8.53
CA ILE A 63 17.70 -9.33 8.09
C ILE A 63 17.13 -10.41 7.18
N GLN A 64 15.89 -10.81 7.44
CA GLN A 64 15.14 -11.71 6.58
C GLN A 64 14.84 -11.03 5.24
N THR A 65 15.15 -11.70 4.13
CA THR A 65 14.77 -11.22 2.80
C THR A 65 13.57 -11.98 2.25
N TYR A 66 12.84 -11.33 1.36
CA TYR A 66 11.60 -11.81 0.76
C TYR A 66 11.68 -11.68 -0.74
N LEU A 67 11.30 -12.72 -1.46
CA LEU A 67 11.14 -12.67 -2.91
C LEU A 67 9.69 -12.32 -3.22
N SER A 68 9.45 -11.20 -3.88
CA SER A 68 8.18 -10.92 -4.55
C SER A 68 8.30 -11.30 -6.01
N ALA A 69 7.35 -12.06 -6.55
CA ALA A 69 7.38 -12.52 -7.92
C ALA A 69 5.98 -12.54 -8.54
N ALA A 70 5.91 -12.20 -9.82
CA ALA A 70 4.71 -12.28 -10.66
C ALA A 70 5.00 -13.17 -11.86
N ILE A 71 4.26 -14.28 -11.97
CA ILE A 71 4.39 -15.27 -13.05
C ILE A 71 3.18 -15.22 -13.96
N ASP A 72 3.39 -15.30 -15.26
CA ASP A 72 2.31 -15.41 -16.24
C ASP A 72 1.66 -16.79 -16.20
N ASP A 73 0.33 -16.81 -16.09
CA ASP A 73 -0.46 -18.03 -15.96
C ASP A 73 -0.38 -18.93 -17.19
N CYS A 74 -0.30 -18.36 -18.38
CA CYS A 74 -0.24 -19.10 -19.64
C CYS A 74 1.16 -19.72 -19.85
N THR A 75 2.17 -18.89 -19.83
CA THR A 75 3.51 -19.20 -20.32
C THR A 75 4.51 -19.61 -19.21
N ARG A 76 4.14 -19.45 -17.94
CA ARG A 76 5.06 -19.66 -16.79
C ARG A 76 6.24 -18.68 -16.75
N PHE A 77 6.27 -17.71 -17.64
CA PHE A 77 7.28 -16.67 -17.67
C PHE A 77 7.17 -15.77 -16.44
N VAL A 78 8.27 -15.50 -15.76
CA VAL A 78 8.32 -14.56 -14.63
C VAL A 78 8.46 -13.16 -15.21
N VAL A 79 7.38 -12.38 -15.17
CA VAL A 79 7.36 -11.05 -15.78
C VAL A 79 8.06 -9.99 -14.92
N ALA A 80 8.04 -10.17 -13.61
CA ALA A 80 8.81 -9.33 -12.68
C ALA A 80 9.07 -10.07 -11.38
N SER A 81 10.21 -9.83 -10.76
CA SER A 81 10.52 -10.34 -9.44
C SER A 81 11.76 -9.67 -8.86
N GLY A 82 11.82 -9.61 -7.53
CA GLY A 82 12.96 -9.06 -6.82
C GLY A 82 12.99 -9.48 -5.36
N PHE A 83 14.19 -9.49 -4.77
CA PHE A 83 14.40 -9.68 -3.34
C PHE A 83 14.39 -8.36 -2.61
N TYR A 84 13.70 -8.32 -1.46
CA TYR A 84 13.51 -7.14 -0.61
C TYR A 84 13.87 -7.45 0.83
N ALA A 85 14.26 -6.43 1.58
CA ALA A 85 14.61 -6.53 3.00
C ALA A 85 13.41 -6.40 3.94
N HIS A 86 12.20 -6.23 3.42
CA HIS A 86 10.95 -6.09 4.17
C HIS A 86 9.81 -6.80 3.46
N GLN A 87 8.66 -6.96 4.15
CA GLN A 87 7.48 -7.65 3.64
C GLN A 87 6.24 -6.72 3.67
N GLU A 88 6.40 -5.51 3.18
CA GLU A 88 5.31 -4.53 3.08
C GLU A 88 4.58 -4.62 1.73
N ALA A 89 3.43 -3.98 1.60
CA ALA A 89 2.67 -3.95 0.34
C ALA A 89 3.46 -3.32 -0.82
N SER A 90 4.36 -2.39 -0.51
CA SER A 90 5.22 -1.70 -1.49
C SER A 90 6.04 -2.65 -2.37
N ILE A 91 6.45 -3.83 -1.88
CA ILE A 91 7.19 -4.80 -2.71
C ILE A 91 6.31 -5.45 -3.77
N VAL A 92 5.02 -5.61 -3.50
CA VAL A 92 4.04 -6.11 -4.48
C VAL A 92 3.76 -5.04 -5.52
N GLU A 93 3.62 -3.81 -5.07
CA GLU A 93 3.39 -2.64 -5.92
C GLU A 93 4.57 -2.44 -6.86
N ASP A 94 5.82 -2.50 -6.35
CA ASP A 94 7.04 -2.42 -7.17
C ASP A 94 7.11 -3.57 -8.20
N THR A 95 6.85 -4.81 -7.78
CA THR A 95 6.83 -5.96 -8.70
C THR A 95 5.80 -5.76 -9.82
N LEU A 96 4.61 -5.26 -9.49
CA LEU A 96 3.58 -4.95 -10.49
C LEU A 96 3.98 -3.78 -11.39
N HIS A 97 4.60 -2.75 -10.84
CA HIS A 97 5.11 -1.60 -11.58
C HIS A 97 6.15 -2.02 -12.62
N GLN A 98 7.15 -2.80 -12.22
CA GLN A 98 8.18 -3.35 -13.10
C GLN A 98 7.56 -4.22 -14.21
N ALA A 99 6.57 -5.07 -13.88
CA ALA A 99 5.87 -5.90 -14.86
C ALA A 99 5.15 -5.04 -15.92
N ILE A 100 4.47 -3.97 -15.49
CA ILE A 100 3.71 -3.08 -16.39
C ILE A 100 4.66 -2.28 -17.30
N LEU A 101 5.75 -1.76 -16.74
CA LEU A 101 6.72 -0.98 -17.53
C LEU A 101 7.43 -1.84 -18.59
N THR A 102 7.70 -3.12 -18.27
CA THR A 102 8.49 -3.98 -19.16
C THR A 102 7.62 -4.75 -20.16
N TYR A 103 6.48 -5.27 -19.72
CA TYR A 103 5.64 -6.17 -20.52
C TYR A 103 4.22 -5.66 -20.73
N GLY A 104 3.93 -4.44 -20.28
CA GLY A 104 2.61 -3.85 -20.38
C GLY A 104 1.63 -4.35 -19.33
N LYS A 105 0.41 -3.87 -19.43
CA LYS A 105 -0.66 -4.10 -18.47
C LYS A 105 -1.22 -5.53 -18.57
N PRO A 106 -1.32 -6.30 -17.46
CA PRO A 106 -2.08 -7.54 -17.43
C PRO A 106 -3.59 -7.27 -17.39
N VAL A 107 -4.39 -8.24 -17.82
CA VAL A 107 -5.87 -8.14 -17.68
C VAL A 107 -6.29 -8.36 -16.23
N ALA A 108 -5.62 -9.30 -15.54
CA ALA A 108 -5.91 -9.60 -14.14
C ALA A 108 -4.64 -9.96 -13.36
N LEU A 109 -4.68 -9.66 -12.07
CA LEU A 109 -3.68 -10.04 -11.08
C LEU A 109 -4.34 -10.97 -10.05
N TYR A 110 -3.80 -12.17 -9.87
CA TYR A 110 -4.29 -13.18 -8.95
C TYR A 110 -3.34 -13.34 -7.76
N VAL A 111 -3.85 -13.07 -6.56
CA VAL A 111 -3.08 -12.97 -5.32
C VAL A 111 -3.74 -13.77 -4.20
N ASP A 112 -3.03 -13.99 -3.10
CA ASP A 112 -3.63 -14.52 -1.87
C ASP A 112 -4.37 -13.43 -1.07
N ASN A 113 -4.87 -13.80 0.13
CA ASN A 113 -5.53 -12.89 1.04
C ASN A 113 -4.56 -12.31 2.09
N GLY A 114 -3.26 -12.37 1.86
CA GLY A 114 -2.26 -11.78 2.74
C GLY A 114 -2.43 -10.26 2.84
N LYS A 115 -2.03 -9.69 3.98
CA LYS A 115 -2.14 -8.23 4.23
C LYS A 115 -1.48 -7.38 3.15
N GLN A 116 -0.41 -7.88 2.54
CA GLN A 116 0.33 -7.20 1.47
C GLN A 116 -0.51 -7.02 0.21
N TYR A 117 -1.43 -7.96 -0.05
CA TYR A 117 -2.29 -7.98 -1.24
C TYR A 117 -3.67 -7.36 -1.01
N THR A 118 -4.07 -7.17 0.24
CA THR A 118 -5.34 -6.52 0.61
C THR A 118 -5.18 -5.02 0.89
N SER A 119 -4.04 -4.44 0.51
CA SER A 119 -3.78 -3.01 0.70
C SER A 119 -4.75 -2.17 -0.15
N VAL A 120 -5.22 -1.07 0.43
CA VAL A 120 -6.07 -0.10 -0.26
C VAL A 120 -5.34 0.48 -1.47
N GLN A 121 -4.03 0.67 -1.36
CA GLN A 121 -3.21 1.23 -2.43
C GLN A 121 -3.13 0.30 -3.63
N LEU A 122 -2.82 -0.99 -3.45
CA LEU A 122 -2.82 -1.97 -4.54
C LEU A 122 -4.18 -2.04 -5.25
N THR A 123 -5.28 -1.97 -4.48
CA THR A 123 -6.63 -1.93 -5.04
C THR A 123 -6.86 -0.68 -5.90
N LYS A 124 -6.41 0.50 -5.42
CA LYS A 124 -6.48 1.76 -6.18
C LYS A 124 -5.65 1.71 -7.47
N ILE A 125 -4.40 1.21 -7.40
CA ILE A 125 -3.53 1.03 -8.55
C ILE A 125 -4.22 0.16 -9.59
N CYS A 126 -4.69 -1.03 -9.21
CA CYS A 126 -5.37 -1.95 -10.10
C CYS A 126 -6.62 -1.33 -10.74
N ALA A 127 -7.44 -0.63 -9.95
CA ALA A 127 -8.64 0.05 -10.43
C ALA A 127 -8.31 1.16 -11.43
N LYS A 128 -7.32 2.02 -11.12
CA LYS A 128 -6.90 3.15 -11.97
C LYS A 128 -6.34 2.67 -13.31
N LEU A 129 -5.58 1.57 -13.30
CA LEU A 129 -4.99 1.00 -14.51
C LEU A 129 -5.92 0.00 -15.23
N GLY A 130 -7.13 -0.24 -14.71
CA GLY A 130 -8.08 -1.18 -15.29
C GLY A 130 -7.59 -2.63 -15.26
N ILE A 131 -6.92 -3.03 -14.17
CA ILE A 131 -6.45 -4.39 -13.89
C ILE A 131 -7.43 -5.04 -12.92
N ARG A 132 -7.93 -6.24 -13.25
CA ARG A 132 -8.81 -6.97 -12.34
C ARG A 132 -8.01 -7.62 -11.21
N LEU A 133 -8.10 -7.09 -10.01
CA LEU A 133 -7.51 -7.73 -8.82
C LEU A 133 -8.41 -8.89 -8.36
N MET A 134 -7.83 -10.08 -8.26
CA MET A 134 -8.53 -11.32 -7.91
C MET A 134 -7.85 -11.98 -6.71
N HIS A 135 -8.61 -12.23 -5.66
CA HIS A 135 -8.12 -12.91 -4.46
C HIS A 135 -8.48 -14.40 -4.49
N CYS A 136 -7.59 -15.24 -3.97
CA CYS A 136 -7.86 -16.66 -3.78
C CYS A 136 -9.08 -16.85 -2.87
N LYS A 137 -9.99 -17.73 -3.25
CA LYS A 137 -11.04 -18.16 -2.32
C LYS A 137 -10.39 -18.89 -1.14
N PRO A 138 -10.82 -18.63 0.10
CA PRO A 138 -10.34 -19.37 1.27
C PRO A 138 -10.49 -20.89 1.04
N TYR A 139 -9.51 -21.65 1.46
CA TYR A 139 -9.47 -23.13 1.36
C TYR A 139 -9.37 -23.73 -0.06
N VAL A 140 -9.17 -22.94 -1.10
CA VAL A 140 -8.94 -23.42 -2.47
C VAL A 140 -7.46 -23.31 -2.83
N ALA A 141 -6.61 -24.07 -2.15
CA ALA A 141 -5.15 -24.06 -2.32
C ALA A 141 -4.70 -24.43 -3.76
N LYS A 142 -5.46 -25.26 -4.48
CA LYS A 142 -5.10 -25.76 -5.81
C LYS A 142 -5.06 -24.69 -6.92
N SER A 143 -5.57 -23.49 -6.68
CA SER A 143 -5.63 -22.44 -7.69
C SER A 143 -4.29 -21.70 -7.92
N LYS A 144 -3.34 -21.79 -6.98
CA LYS A 144 -1.99 -21.19 -7.05
C LYS A 144 -0.88 -22.18 -7.40
N GLY A 145 -1.19 -23.40 -7.78
CA GLY A 145 -0.21 -24.46 -8.02
C GLY A 145 0.92 -24.11 -8.99
N LYS A 146 0.73 -23.11 -9.86
CA LYS A 146 1.75 -22.67 -10.82
C LYS A 146 2.87 -21.88 -10.14
N ILE A 147 2.51 -20.89 -9.33
CA ILE A 147 3.49 -20.10 -8.60
C ILE A 147 4.08 -20.93 -7.43
N GLU A 148 3.31 -21.87 -6.86
CA GLU A 148 3.83 -22.81 -5.87
C GLU A 148 4.91 -23.71 -6.50
N LYS A 149 4.67 -24.24 -7.72
CA LYS A 149 5.69 -25.01 -8.46
C LYS A 149 6.93 -24.17 -8.78
N PHE A 150 6.75 -22.91 -9.18
CA PHE A 150 7.85 -21.97 -9.35
C PHE A 150 8.63 -21.79 -8.05
N ASN A 151 7.98 -21.67 -6.93
CA ASN A 151 8.61 -21.54 -5.62
C ASN A 151 9.49 -22.74 -5.23
N HIS A 152 9.27 -23.94 -5.80
CA HIS A 152 10.21 -25.07 -5.65
C HIS A 152 11.51 -24.82 -6.40
N PHE A 153 11.47 -24.24 -7.60
CA PHE A 153 12.70 -23.86 -8.31
C PHE A 153 13.46 -22.76 -7.56
N VAL A 154 12.75 -21.80 -6.99
CA VAL A 154 13.35 -20.75 -6.15
C VAL A 154 14.10 -21.33 -4.95
N ASN A 155 13.65 -22.45 -4.36
CA ASN A 155 14.35 -23.11 -3.26
C ASN A 155 15.76 -23.57 -3.67
N ALA A 156 15.93 -24.07 -4.90
CA ALA A 156 17.24 -24.44 -5.42
C ALA A 156 18.15 -23.22 -5.53
N PHE A 157 17.67 -22.11 -6.10
CA PHE A 157 18.42 -20.85 -6.14
C PHE A 157 18.83 -20.37 -4.73
N ILE A 158 17.90 -20.42 -3.77
CA ILE A 158 18.18 -19.98 -2.38
C ILE A 158 19.27 -20.87 -1.75
N ALA A 159 19.30 -22.17 -2.05
CA ALA A 159 20.34 -23.07 -1.55
C ALA A 159 21.74 -22.68 -2.13
N GLU A 160 21.81 -22.44 -3.44
CA GLU A 160 23.04 -21.97 -4.12
C GLU A 160 23.49 -20.61 -3.59
N ALA A 161 22.57 -19.66 -3.43
CA ALA A 161 22.84 -18.34 -2.88
C ALA A 161 23.40 -18.39 -1.45
N LYS A 162 22.91 -19.33 -0.62
CA LYS A 162 23.47 -19.59 0.71
C LYS A 162 24.88 -20.17 0.64
N ALA A 163 25.12 -21.15 -0.25
CA ALA A 163 26.43 -21.74 -0.46
C ALA A 163 27.43 -20.69 -0.95
N ALA A 164 27.04 -19.78 -1.82
CA ALA A 164 27.83 -18.66 -2.30
C ALA A 164 28.10 -17.57 -1.25
N ARG A 165 27.52 -17.68 -0.04
CA ARG A 165 27.69 -16.73 1.09
C ARG A 165 27.46 -15.27 0.71
N ILE A 166 26.42 -15.00 -0.06
CA ILE A 166 26.04 -13.65 -0.48
C ILE A 166 25.76 -12.77 0.73
N LYS A 167 26.27 -11.53 0.73
CA LYS A 167 26.18 -10.61 1.87
C LYS A 167 25.33 -9.37 1.63
N THR A 168 25.04 -9.02 0.36
CA THR A 168 24.29 -7.81 0.03
C THR A 168 23.04 -8.14 -0.77
N LEU A 169 22.06 -7.24 -0.69
CA LEU A 169 20.78 -7.38 -1.41
C LEU A 169 20.98 -7.20 -2.92
N GLU A 170 21.87 -6.29 -3.30
CA GLU A 170 22.23 -6.01 -4.70
C GLU A 170 22.86 -7.24 -5.38
N ALA A 171 23.82 -7.90 -4.70
CA ALA A 171 24.45 -9.10 -5.20
C ALA A 171 23.44 -10.25 -5.32
N LEU A 172 22.50 -10.39 -4.35
CA LEU A 172 21.44 -11.37 -4.40
C LEU A 172 20.52 -11.12 -5.60
N ASN A 173 20.08 -9.89 -5.81
CA ASN A 173 19.22 -9.52 -6.93
C ASN A 173 19.92 -9.62 -8.29
N HIS A 174 21.22 -9.35 -8.34
CA HIS A 174 22.01 -9.54 -9.56
C HIS A 174 22.06 -11.02 -9.95
N LEU A 175 22.45 -11.91 -9.04
CA LEU A 175 22.51 -13.35 -9.30
C LEU A 175 21.13 -13.95 -9.57
N TRP A 176 20.09 -13.43 -8.94
CA TRP A 176 18.71 -13.81 -9.21
C TRP A 176 18.30 -13.51 -10.65
N ARG A 177 18.61 -12.32 -11.15
CA ARG A 177 18.35 -11.97 -12.57
C ARG A 177 19.10 -12.88 -13.52
N VAL A 178 20.39 -13.13 -13.27
CA VAL A 178 21.19 -14.06 -14.06
C VAL A 178 20.56 -15.45 -14.06
N TRP A 179 20.16 -15.97 -12.89
CA TRP A 179 19.53 -17.28 -12.77
C TRP A 179 18.19 -17.36 -13.51
N LEU A 180 17.35 -16.32 -13.43
CA LEU A 180 16.08 -16.26 -14.16
C LEU A 180 16.30 -16.29 -15.67
N GLU A 181 17.17 -15.41 -16.17
CA GLU A 181 17.39 -15.22 -17.62
C GLU A 181 18.12 -16.40 -18.23
N ALA A 182 19.23 -16.84 -17.62
CA ALA A 182 20.10 -17.87 -18.19
C ALA A 182 19.69 -19.30 -17.85
N TYR A 183 18.79 -19.51 -16.90
CA TYR A 183 18.39 -20.85 -16.49
C TYR A 183 16.87 -21.05 -16.53
N TYR A 184 16.09 -20.34 -15.68
CA TYR A 184 14.66 -20.64 -15.52
C TYR A 184 13.87 -20.35 -16.79
N HIS A 185 14.08 -19.20 -17.42
CA HIS A 185 13.33 -18.79 -18.61
C HIS A 185 13.66 -19.64 -19.85
N ASP A 186 14.87 -20.17 -19.94
CA ASP A 186 15.32 -20.98 -21.07
C ASP A 186 15.13 -22.49 -20.86
N LYS A 187 14.88 -22.93 -19.62
CA LYS A 187 14.65 -24.33 -19.30
C LYS A 187 13.29 -24.80 -19.82
N PRO A 188 13.22 -25.92 -20.58
CA PRO A 188 11.95 -26.52 -20.97
C PRO A 188 11.06 -26.82 -19.76
N HIS A 189 9.76 -26.55 -19.90
CA HIS A 189 8.78 -26.74 -18.85
C HIS A 189 7.68 -27.71 -19.27
N ASP A 190 7.57 -28.86 -18.58
CA ASP A 190 6.67 -29.99 -18.91
C ASP A 190 5.22 -29.58 -19.24
N ALA A 191 4.70 -28.50 -18.59
CA ALA A 191 3.33 -28.03 -18.79
C ALA A 191 3.14 -27.18 -20.06
N LEU A 192 4.21 -26.87 -20.80
CA LEU A 192 4.17 -26.04 -22.00
C LEU A 192 4.34 -26.86 -23.31
N GLY A 193 4.62 -28.13 -23.16
CA GLY A 193 4.94 -29.03 -24.27
C GLY A 193 6.42 -29.39 -24.35
N GLU A 194 6.72 -30.38 -25.17
CA GLU A 194 8.08 -30.90 -25.29
C GLU A 194 9.01 -29.82 -25.86
N GLY A 195 10.13 -29.62 -25.18
CA GLY A 195 11.17 -28.66 -25.56
C GLY A 195 10.78 -27.18 -25.45
N VAL A 196 9.58 -26.83 -24.96
CA VAL A 196 9.12 -25.45 -24.88
C VAL A 196 9.51 -24.83 -23.53
N SER A 197 10.28 -23.74 -23.58
CA SER A 197 10.65 -22.96 -22.40
C SER A 197 9.65 -21.82 -22.15
N PRO A 198 9.59 -21.27 -20.92
CA PRO A 198 8.77 -20.11 -20.59
C PRO A 198 9.01 -18.91 -21.52
N LYS A 199 10.25 -18.60 -21.85
CA LYS A 199 10.64 -17.52 -22.76
C LYS A 199 10.13 -17.77 -24.18
N MET A 200 10.29 -19.00 -24.69
CA MET A 200 9.75 -19.36 -25.99
C MET A 200 8.24 -19.25 -26.04
N ALA A 201 7.54 -19.76 -25.01
CA ALA A 201 6.09 -19.68 -24.93
C ALA A 201 5.60 -18.22 -24.87
N PHE A 202 6.27 -17.39 -24.07
CA PHE A 202 5.92 -15.97 -23.93
C PHE A 202 6.11 -15.20 -25.23
N ASN A 203 7.22 -15.42 -25.95
CA ASN A 203 7.55 -14.69 -27.16
C ASN A 203 6.74 -15.15 -28.38
N ARG A 204 6.34 -16.44 -28.44
CA ARG A 204 5.51 -16.99 -29.53
C ARG A 204 4.02 -16.67 -29.42
N ASP A 205 3.57 -16.20 -28.26
CA ASP A 205 2.15 -15.90 -28.06
C ASP A 205 1.70 -14.76 -28.97
N SER A 206 0.56 -14.97 -29.64
CA SER A 206 0.01 -14.04 -30.63
C SER A 206 -0.63 -12.78 -30.04
N ARG A 207 -0.92 -12.78 -28.73
CA ARG A 207 -1.53 -11.63 -28.07
C ARG A 207 -0.57 -10.45 -27.99
N SER A 208 -1.01 -9.31 -28.51
CA SER A 208 -0.27 -8.05 -28.36
C SER A 208 -0.18 -7.60 -26.92
N LEU A 209 0.97 -7.07 -26.52
CA LEU A 209 1.16 -6.44 -25.22
C LEU A 209 0.46 -5.08 -25.20
N THR A 210 -0.18 -4.75 -24.10
CA THR A 210 -0.91 -3.48 -23.93
C THR A 210 -0.10 -2.56 -23.04
N PHE A 211 0.59 -1.60 -23.63
CA PHE A 211 1.30 -0.57 -22.89
C PHE A 211 0.36 0.61 -22.57
N LEU A 212 0.55 1.20 -21.41
CA LEU A 212 -0.19 2.38 -20.95
C LEU A 212 0.70 3.61 -21.08
N ASP A 213 0.06 4.78 -21.04
CA ASP A 213 0.78 6.05 -20.94
C ASP A 213 1.65 6.08 -19.67
N PHE A 214 2.90 6.54 -19.81
CA PHE A 214 3.88 6.57 -18.73
C PHE A 214 3.40 7.42 -17.53
N ASN A 215 2.80 8.58 -17.81
CA ASN A 215 2.33 9.48 -16.75
C ASN A 215 1.16 8.86 -15.98
N LEU A 216 0.25 8.16 -16.69
CA LEU A 216 -0.84 7.43 -16.06
C LEU A 216 -0.32 6.33 -15.13
N VAL A 217 0.71 5.60 -15.55
CA VAL A 217 1.35 4.57 -14.72
C VAL A 217 2.03 5.22 -13.52
N ALA A 218 2.87 6.22 -13.72
CA ALA A 218 3.57 6.92 -12.64
C ALA A 218 2.59 7.46 -11.59
N GLU A 219 1.54 8.15 -12.03
CA GLU A 219 0.51 8.71 -11.14
C GLU A 219 -0.30 7.63 -10.39
N ALA A 220 -0.49 6.43 -10.99
CA ALA A 220 -1.21 5.35 -10.34
C ALA A 220 -0.45 4.75 -9.15
N PHE A 221 0.88 4.77 -9.19
CA PHE A 221 1.73 4.23 -8.13
C PHE A 221 2.11 5.25 -7.04
N LEU A 222 1.79 6.53 -7.21
CA LEU A 222 1.97 7.52 -6.15
C LEU A 222 1.07 7.22 -4.95
N HIS A 223 1.67 7.26 -3.77
CA HIS A 223 0.95 7.21 -2.50
C HIS A 223 0.52 8.61 -2.09
N HIS A 224 -0.67 8.72 -1.52
CA HIS A 224 -1.22 9.99 -1.04
C HIS A 224 -1.51 9.91 0.45
N GLU A 225 -0.99 10.86 1.22
CA GLU A 225 -1.26 11.00 2.65
C GLU A 225 -1.58 12.44 3.01
N GLN A 226 -2.36 12.63 4.06
CA GLN A 226 -2.62 13.96 4.60
C GLN A 226 -1.66 14.24 5.76
N ARG A 227 -1.08 15.43 5.77
CA ARG A 227 -0.18 15.91 6.83
C ARG A 227 -0.56 17.33 7.22
N ARG A 228 -0.51 17.60 8.52
CA ARG A 228 -0.70 18.96 9.05
C ARG A 228 0.63 19.70 9.06
N VAL A 229 0.61 20.93 8.59
CA VAL A 229 1.77 21.83 8.61
C VAL A 229 1.98 22.36 10.02
N ASP A 230 3.21 22.25 10.53
CA ASP A 230 3.59 22.72 11.86
C ASP A 230 3.81 24.25 11.89
N LYS A 231 4.09 24.79 13.09
CA LYS A 231 4.34 26.24 13.28
C LYS A 231 5.61 26.76 12.57
N GLY A 232 6.49 25.88 12.15
CA GLY A 232 7.67 26.19 11.36
C GLY A 232 7.44 26.16 9.85
N GLY A 233 6.19 25.96 9.39
CA GLY A 233 5.88 25.80 7.97
C GLY A 233 6.34 24.48 7.39
N CYS A 234 6.56 23.45 8.21
CA CYS A 234 7.06 22.16 7.81
C CYS A 234 6.04 21.04 8.08
N ILE A 235 6.17 19.96 7.34
CA ILE A 235 5.50 18.68 7.63
C ILE A 235 6.51 17.63 8.06
N SER A 236 6.08 16.69 8.90
CA SER A 236 6.89 15.52 9.27
C SER A 236 6.45 14.32 8.45
N PHE A 237 7.40 13.67 7.76
CA PHE A 237 7.15 12.46 7.00
C PHE A 237 8.35 11.50 7.12
N LYS A 238 8.12 10.24 7.49
CA LYS A 238 9.14 9.20 7.70
C LYS A 238 10.33 9.66 8.56
N GLY A 239 10.05 10.43 9.63
CA GLY A 239 11.08 10.93 10.54
C GLY A 239 11.93 12.10 10.03
N ARG A 240 11.63 12.63 8.83
CA ARG A 240 12.26 13.83 8.24
C ARG A 240 11.27 14.98 8.21
N LYS A 241 11.79 16.22 8.20
CA LYS A 241 11.00 17.43 8.00
C LYS A 241 11.13 17.92 6.57
N TYR A 242 10.01 18.36 6.00
CA TYR A 242 9.92 18.91 4.65
C TYR A 242 9.32 20.31 4.73
N GLU A 243 9.95 21.28 4.08
CA GLU A 243 9.47 22.66 4.07
C GLU A 243 8.30 22.80 3.10
N VAL A 244 7.16 23.28 3.60
CA VAL A 244 5.93 23.50 2.81
C VAL A 244 5.66 24.99 2.64
N GLY A 245 6.12 25.81 3.58
CA GLY A 245 5.96 27.26 3.58
C GLY A 245 5.10 27.76 4.73
N LEU A 246 5.45 28.97 5.18
CA LEU A 246 4.78 29.60 6.34
C LEU A 246 3.31 29.96 6.04
N SER A 247 2.96 30.16 4.77
CA SER A 247 1.59 30.44 4.34
C SER A 247 0.60 29.32 4.60
N LEU A 248 1.10 28.09 4.81
CA LEU A 248 0.28 26.89 5.04
C LEU A 248 0.31 26.42 6.50
N ILE A 249 0.84 27.21 7.43
CA ILE A 249 0.86 26.88 8.86
C ILE A 249 -0.54 26.53 9.36
N GLY A 250 -0.67 25.37 10.01
CA GLY A 250 -1.93 24.86 10.55
C GLY A 250 -2.85 24.20 9.53
N ALA A 251 -2.59 24.34 8.22
CA ALA A 251 -3.34 23.67 7.17
C ALA A 251 -3.03 22.17 7.12
N THR A 252 -4.00 21.40 6.61
CA THR A 252 -3.79 19.99 6.25
C THR A 252 -3.57 19.90 4.75
N VAL A 253 -2.36 19.52 4.35
CA VAL A 253 -1.96 19.36 2.96
C VAL A 253 -1.99 17.88 2.56
N THR A 254 -2.20 17.61 1.30
CA THR A 254 -2.02 16.27 0.73
C THR A 254 -0.61 16.16 0.16
N ILE A 255 0.12 15.13 0.59
CA ILE A 255 1.43 14.78 0.04
C ILE A 255 1.27 13.60 -0.90
N ALA A 256 1.91 13.67 -2.08
CA ALA A 256 2.06 12.55 -2.98
C ALA A 256 3.55 12.16 -3.02
N PHE A 257 3.84 10.87 -2.94
CA PHE A 257 5.20 10.35 -2.91
C PHE A 257 5.29 8.95 -3.51
N ASP A 258 6.45 8.62 -4.06
CA ASP A 258 6.81 7.27 -4.42
C ASP A 258 7.34 6.54 -3.15
N PRO A 259 6.77 5.40 -2.74
CA PRO A 259 7.24 4.67 -1.55
C PRO A 259 8.69 4.18 -1.66
N LEU A 260 9.22 4.03 -2.87
CA LEU A 260 10.59 3.60 -3.15
C LEU A 260 11.58 4.77 -3.27
N GLN A 261 11.09 5.98 -3.61
CA GLN A 261 11.87 7.19 -3.80
C GLN A 261 11.27 8.33 -2.97
N ASP A 262 11.47 8.29 -1.66
CA ASP A 262 10.85 9.22 -0.71
C ASP A 262 11.66 10.51 -0.46
N GLU A 263 12.60 10.83 -1.34
CA GLU A 263 13.41 12.05 -1.20
C GLU A 263 12.65 13.32 -1.60
N THR A 264 11.69 13.22 -2.50
CA THR A 264 10.89 14.36 -2.96
C THR A 264 9.41 14.09 -2.71
N LEU A 265 8.72 15.05 -2.09
CA LEU A 265 7.28 15.01 -1.90
C LEU A 265 6.61 16.05 -2.79
N THR A 266 5.54 15.66 -3.46
CA THR A 266 4.66 16.62 -4.13
C THR A 266 3.56 17.05 -3.17
N ILE A 267 3.47 18.35 -2.92
CA ILE A 267 2.51 18.95 -1.98
C ILE A 267 1.34 19.53 -2.76
N THR A 268 0.12 19.22 -2.33
CA THR A 268 -1.11 19.76 -2.92
C THR A 268 -2.00 20.32 -1.81
N TYR A 269 -2.53 21.53 -2.00
CA TYR A 269 -3.47 22.15 -1.08
C TYR A 269 -4.52 22.96 -1.84
N ARG A 270 -5.79 22.55 -1.74
CA ARG A 270 -6.93 23.18 -2.42
C ARG A 270 -6.63 23.49 -3.89
N ASP A 271 -6.88 24.74 -4.31
CA ASP A 271 -6.68 25.21 -5.70
C ASP A 271 -5.26 25.72 -5.98
N MET A 272 -4.31 25.51 -5.05
CA MET A 272 -2.91 25.87 -5.29
C MET A 272 -2.27 24.89 -6.25
N ALA A 273 -1.39 25.40 -7.12
CA ALA A 273 -0.56 24.56 -7.97
C ALA A 273 0.28 23.61 -7.10
N ALA A 274 0.37 22.34 -7.51
CA ALA A 274 1.22 21.37 -6.84
C ALA A 274 2.69 21.80 -6.91
N PHE A 275 3.43 21.64 -5.83
CA PHE A 275 4.85 21.96 -5.76
C PHE A 275 5.65 20.86 -5.08
N GLU A 276 6.92 20.77 -5.40
CA GLU A 276 7.82 19.79 -4.81
C GLU A 276 8.49 20.32 -3.55
N SER A 277 8.64 19.45 -2.56
CA SER A 277 9.38 19.70 -1.32
C SER A 277 10.42 18.62 -1.09
N LYS A 278 11.62 19.05 -0.67
CA LYS A 278 12.75 18.17 -0.31
C LYS A 278 12.95 18.17 1.22
N PRO A 279 13.62 17.13 1.76
CA PRO A 279 13.94 17.10 3.18
C PRO A 279 14.74 18.33 3.59
N LEU A 280 14.38 18.94 4.72
CA LEU A 280 15.10 20.06 5.28
C LEU A 280 16.51 19.62 5.67
N ALA A 281 17.54 20.23 5.09
CA ALA A 281 18.92 19.98 5.49
C ALA A 281 19.22 20.66 6.82
N ILE A 282 19.78 19.92 7.77
CA ILE A 282 20.20 20.46 9.08
C ILE A 282 21.36 21.42 8.81
N GLY A 283 21.19 22.70 9.12
CA GLY A 283 22.20 23.76 8.93
C GLY A 283 21.86 24.81 7.88
N GLU A 284 20.80 24.63 7.10
CA GLU A 284 20.28 25.68 6.22
C GLU A 284 19.46 26.68 7.07
N PHE A 285 20.00 27.90 7.23
CA PHE A 285 19.23 29.01 7.77
C PHE A 285 18.37 29.65 6.69
N CYS A 286 17.08 29.67 6.89
CA CYS A 286 16.18 30.45 6.04
C CYS A 286 16.45 31.94 6.29
N ARG A 287 17.15 32.62 5.38
CA ARG A 287 17.53 34.05 5.50
C ARG A 287 16.40 35.03 5.16
N LYS A 288 15.29 34.55 4.61
CA LYS A 288 14.13 35.40 4.30
C LYS A 288 12.87 34.78 4.89
N THR A 289 12.24 35.49 5.80
CA THR A 289 10.88 35.17 6.24
C THR A 289 9.95 35.39 5.04
N PRO A 290 9.34 34.38 4.47
CA PRO A 290 8.40 34.57 3.36
C PRO A 290 7.24 35.43 3.89
N LYS A 291 6.80 36.40 3.09
CA LYS A 291 5.60 37.17 3.41
C LYS A 291 4.40 36.25 3.33
N VAL A 292 3.63 36.20 4.40
CA VAL A 292 2.35 35.47 4.40
C VAL A 292 1.44 36.19 3.37
N PRO A 293 0.86 35.46 2.38
CA PRO A 293 -0.07 36.04 1.44
C PRO A 293 -1.24 36.73 2.18
N GLU A 294 -1.68 37.89 1.68
CA GLU A 294 -2.72 38.72 2.33
C GLU A 294 -4.03 37.95 2.60
N HIS A 295 -4.42 37.04 1.71
CA HIS A 295 -5.62 36.22 1.88
C HIS A 295 -5.51 35.16 3.00
N LEU A 296 -4.34 34.94 3.56
CA LEU A 296 -4.09 34.01 4.68
C LEU A 296 -3.75 34.75 5.98
N LEU A 297 -3.68 36.10 5.95
CA LEU A 297 -3.58 36.88 7.16
C LEU A 297 -4.90 36.70 7.94
N PRO A 298 -4.84 36.47 9.26
CA PRO A 298 -6.02 36.46 10.05
C PRO A 298 -6.67 37.86 9.97
N THR A 299 -7.90 37.90 9.53
CA THR A 299 -8.71 39.14 9.62
C THR A 299 -8.84 39.48 11.08
N GLU A 300 -8.40 40.68 11.48
CA GLU A 300 -8.66 41.16 12.83
C GLU A 300 -10.17 41.19 13.05
N PRO A 301 -10.68 40.65 14.15
CA PRO A 301 -12.10 40.74 14.44
C PRO A 301 -12.48 42.23 14.60
N GLU A 302 -13.45 42.68 13.85
CA GLU A 302 -13.89 44.08 13.87
C GLU A 302 -14.36 44.53 15.27
N SER A 303 -14.87 43.60 16.07
CA SER A 303 -15.20 43.81 17.49
C SER A 303 -15.25 42.47 18.24
N SER A 304 -15.20 42.54 19.57
CA SER A 304 -15.47 41.38 20.43
C SER A 304 -16.97 41.24 20.61
N ARG A 305 -17.66 40.44 19.77
CA ARG A 305 -19.09 40.19 19.88
C ARG A 305 -19.54 39.80 21.29
N PHE A 306 -18.70 39.11 22.04
CA PHE A 306 -18.96 38.70 23.40
C PHE A 306 -18.97 39.90 24.37
N LEU A 307 -18.03 40.82 24.23
CA LEU A 307 -17.96 42.04 25.07
C LEU A 307 -19.06 43.00 24.70
N ASP A 308 -19.37 43.18 23.43
CA ASP A 308 -20.49 44.02 22.95
C ASP A 308 -21.84 43.54 23.48
N ASP A 309 -22.05 42.21 23.50
CA ASP A 309 -23.29 41.62 24.02
C ASP A 309 -23.36 41.71 25.56
N LEU A 310 -22.22 41.58 26.25
CA LEU A 310 -22.13 41.79 27.70
C LEU A 310 -22.43 43.28 28.06
N GLU A 311 -21.87 44.21 27.31
CA GLU A 311 -22.11 45.64 27.52
C GLU A 311 -23.58 46.00 27.33
N LYS A 312 -24.19 45.51 26.24
CA LYS A 312 -25.64 45.69 25.99
C LYS A 312 -26.51 45.12 27.12
N LYS A 313 -26.15 43.93 27.60
CA LYS A 313 -26.91 43.27 28.68
C LYS A 313 -26.75 44.04 30.00
N TYR A 314 -25.55 44.48 30.34
CA TYR A 314 -25.28 45.29 31.49
C TYR A 314 -26.02 46.62 31.46
N ASP A 315 -26.04 47.31 30.32
CA ASP A 315 -26.78 48.57 30.13
C ASP A 315 -28.28 48.39 30.21
N GLN A 316 -28.81 47.28 29.69
CA GLN A 316 -30.25 46.95 29.87
C GLN A 316 -30.61 46.70 31.30
N GLU A 317 -29.84 45.96 32.07
CA GLU A 317 -30.06 45.71 33.48
C GLU A 317 -29.97 47.00 34.28
N LYS A 318 -28.97 47.86 33.96
CA LYS A 318 -28.82 49.17 34.63
C LYS A 318 -29.99 50.12 34.36
N ARG A 319 -30.51 50.12 33.11
CA ARG A 319 -31.72 50.87 32.76
C ARG A 319 -32.97 50.35 33.46
N GLN A 320 -33.12 49.03 33.59
CA GLN A 320 -34.23 48.43 34.34
C GLN A 320 -34.17 48.80 35.82
N VAL A 321 -33.01 48.78 36.45
CA VAL A 321 -32.81 49.18 37.85
C VAL A 321 -33.08 50.69 37.99
N ALA A 322 -32.58 51.52 37.06
CA ALA A 322 -32.81 52.96 37.11
C ALA A 322 -34.28 53.31 36.94
N ASN A 323 -35.01 52.59 36.04
CA ASN A 323 -36.46 52.79 35.88
C ASN A 323 -37.27 52.29 37.08
N ALA A 324 -36.81 51.24 37.76
CA ALA A 324 -37.45 50.73 38.97
C ALA A 324 -37.27 51.69 40.18
N ILE A 325 -36.21 52.52 40.21
CA ILE A 325 -35.89 53.49 41.27
C ILE A 325 -36.42 54.90 40.89
N SER A 326 -37.08 55.08 39.76
CA SER A 326 -37.56 56.35 39.30
C SER A 326 -38.75 56.83 40.17
N PHE A 327 -38.47 57.83 40.96
CA PHE A 327 -39.48 58.48 41.85
C PHE A 327 -40.71 59.08 41.10
N GLY A 328 -40.67 59.12 39.77
CA GLY A 328 -41.78 59.56 38.93
C GLY A 328 -43.05 58.69 38.99
N THR A 329 -42.88 57.42 39.30
CA THR A 329 -43.96 56.46 39.50
C THR A 329 -44.62 56.59 40.88
N TYR A 330 -43.86 57.09 41.88
CA TYR A 330 -44.37 57.26 43.23
C TYR A 330 -45.35 58.50 43.39
N LYS A 331 -45.11 59.49 42.56
CA LYS A 331 -45.99 60.70 42.57
C LYS A 331 -47.36 60.44 41.94
N LYS A 332 -47.54 59.51 41.05
CA LYS A 332 -48.83 59.12 40.44
C LYS A 332 -49.69 58.31 41.39
N ALA A 333 -49.13 57.56 42.27
CA ALA A 333 -49.84 56.73 43.26
C ALA A 333 -50.37 57.49 44.48
N VAL A 334 -49.93 58.77 44.72
CA VAL A 334 -50.29 59.58 45.86
C VAL A 334 -51.39 60.66 45.50
N THR A 335 -51.70 60.85 44.20
CA THR A 335 -52.66 61.80 43.71
C THR A 335 -54.05 61.20 43.40
N ASP A 336 -54.22 59.90 43.57
CA ASP A 336 -55.49 59.19 43.36
C ASP A 336 -56.07 58.62 44.68
N HIS A 337 -55.94 59.41 45.79
CA HIS A 337 -56.70 59.17 47.02
C HIS A 337 -57.31 60.49 47.50
#